data_91b38b830123c5ecc39a510373de9428
#
_entry.id   91b38b830123c5ecc39a510373de9428
#
_cell.length_a   1.000
_cell.length_b   1.000
_cell.length_c   1.000
_cell.angle_alpha   90.00
_cell.angle_beta   90.00
_cell.angle_gamma   90.00
#
_symmetry.space_group_name_H-M   'P 1'
#
loop_
_entity.id
_entity.type
_entity.pdbx_description
1 polymer ?
#
loop_
_entity_poly.entity_id
_entity_poly.type
_entity_poly.pdbx_seq_one_letter_code
_entity_poly.pdbx_strand_id
1 'polypeptide(L)'
;LHNVVLEAGRIEIHPVQLIEFESRGRLLIIGSAEAVSAVAAHCQPLTISACVTDSSTVTSDDVTLLAGELDSLTGWLGEFDAVIAGQTLRFDLVLDLTDSPILKQKVSPLGYFAPGENQQALAEAIQQLPDLIGIFDKPRYFQYKPNICAHSRRGIQGCNQCLEACPAEAISHAGDEVRVDPNLCQGCGSCVAVCPSGAMNYALPSLDVSLERLRSMMQQYDELETQPPHILIHDESNAQTLLEMRGHELTDNVITFSIEEIGALSMPFWLAAMAYGAAGVTVWDALTHSDHDWQELQQQITLTNELLNGMGYSTAIHWHQGNDFTALKSHIQQLPKTEAATPSRFAGMDNKRRVSTMALSHLYENAPSPQAEIKLEKPAPFGEILVDKQACTLCMSCVSVCPVGALVDGVDKPQLNFIEDLCVQCGICETACPENAISLAPRYLYQRDQARQKRILHEEAIFHCISCAKPFATQKMIDTITAKLKDHHMFQGAALEQLKMCEDCRVKAMFKKG
;
A
#
# COMPACT_ATOMS: atom_id res chain seq x y z
N LEU A 1 -29.17 14.01 -11.68
CA LEU A 1 -28.00 13.77 -10.80
C LEU A 1 -28.38 13.53 -9.34
N HIS A 2 -29.23 14.40 -8.74
CA HIS A 2 -29.60 14.26 -7.32
C HIS A 2 -30.11 12.86 -6.96
N ASN A 3 -30.99 12.26 -7.77
CA ASN A 3 -31.49 10.90 -7.52
C ASN A 3 -30.39 9.82 -7.68
N VAL A 4 -29.44 10.02 -8.60
CA VAL A 4 -28.31 9.12 -8.82
C VAL A 4 -27.44 9.00 -7.56
N VAL A 5 -27.14 10.14 -6.93
CA VAL A 5 -26.34 10.18 -5.69
C VAL A 5 -27.12 9.62 -4.50
N LEU A 6 -28.44 9.93 -4.39
CA LEU A 6 -29.28 9.44 -3.29
C LEU A 6 -29.44 7.91 -3.26
N GLU A 7 -29.64 7.28 -4.41
CA GLU A 7 -29.79 5.82 -4.47
C GLU A 7 -28.47 5.10 -4.11
N ALA A 8 -27.34 5.64 -4.56
CA ALA A 8 -26.03 5.11 -4.15
C ALA A 8 -25.78 5.25 -2.63
N GLY A 9 -26.29 6.31 -2.02
CA GLY A 9 -26.24 6.53 -0.57
C GLY A 9 -27.06 5.53 0.27
N ARG A 10 -27.97 4.76 -0.36
CA ARG A 10 -28.72 3.69 0.31
C ARG A 10 -27.97 2.38 0.46
N ILE A 11 -26.83 2.24 -0.22
CA ILE A 11 -26.01 1.04 -0.09
C ILE A 11 -25.34 1.07 1.28
N GLU A 12 -25.64 0.07 2.08
CA GLU A 12 -25.21 -0.02 3.47
C GLU A 12 -23.69 -0.22 3.57
N ILE A 13 -23.04 0.59 4.41
CA ILE A 13 -21.63 0.42 4.76
C ILE A 13 -21.55 -0.56 5.94
N HIS A 14 -20.78 -1.62 5.79
CA HIS A 14 -20.63 -2.59 6.86
C HIS A 14 -19.90 -1.96 8.06
N PRO A 15 -20.36 -2.24 9.30
CA PRO A 15 -19.71 -1.73 10.49
C PRO A 15 -18.29 -2.28 10.61
N VAL A 16 -17.36 -1.42 11.02
CA VAL A 16 -15.98 -1.79 11.30
C VAL A 16 -15.70 -1.84 12.80
N GLN A 17 -14.64 -2.53 13.19
CA GLN A 17 -14.18 -2.51 14.58
C GLN A 17 -13.77 -1.07 14.96
N LEU A 18 -14.15 -0.63 16.15
CA LEU A 18 -13.69 0.63 16.74
C LEU A 18 -12.42 0.41 17.55
N ILE A 19 -11.58 1.42 17.56
CA ILE A 19 -10.36 1.51 18.37
C ILE A 19 -10.59 2.61 19.39
N GLU A 20 -10.58 2.22 20.66
CA GLU A 20 -10.84 3.12 21.78
C GLU A 20 -9.57 3.77 22.30
N PHE A 21 -9.65 5.03 22.65
CA PHE A 21 -8.62 5.83 23.33
C PHE A 21 -9.20 6.38 24.64
N GLU A 22 -8.49 6.24 25.74
CA GLU A 22 -8.86 6.86 27.02
C GLU A 22 -7.82 7.90 27.41
N SER A 23 -8.23 9.15 27.53
CA SER A 23 -7.38 10.26 27.98
C SER A 23 -7.94 10.85 29.28
N ARG A 24 -7.09 10.92 30.30
CA ARG A 24 -7.40 11.53 31.62
C ARG A 24 -6.85 12.93 31.73
N GLY A 25 -6.29 13.49 30.67
CA GLY A 25 -5.76 14.83 30.62
C GLY A 25 -4.38 15.01 31.27
N ARG A 26 -3.56 13.94 31.33
CA ARG A 26 -2.14 14.05 31.75
C ARG A 26 -1.32 14.58 30.56
N LEU A 27 -0.98 15.86 30.62
CA LEU A 27 -0.24 16.56 29.56
C LEU A 27 1.26 16.60 29.88
N LEU A 28 2.10 16.17 28.94
CA LEU A 28 3.52 16.43 28.92
C LEU A 28 3.82 17.66 28.05
N ILE A 29 4.41 18.69 28.58
CA ILE A 29 4.95 19.82 27.80
C ILE A 29 6.47 19.69 27.74
N ILE A 30 7.03 19.80 26.53
CA ILE A 30 8.48 19.70 26.29
C ILE A 30 8.94 20.99 25.63
N GLY A 31 9.95 21.67 26.22
CA GLY A 31 10.46 22.92 25.65
C GLY A 31 11.28 23.72 26.66
N SER A 32 11.63 24.97 26.30
CA SER A 32 12.32 25.86 27.23
C SER A 32 11.43 26.26 28.42
N ALA A 33 12.02 26.61 29.56
CA ALA A 33 11.27 27.03 30.73
C ALA A 33 10.37 28.25 30.47
N GLU A 34 10.82 29.17 29.61
CA GLU A 34 10.05 30.33 29.17
C GLU A 34 8.81 29.89 28.36
N ALA A 35 8.99 29.02 27.36
CA ALA A 35 7.89 28.52 26.54
C ALA A 35 6.86 27.75 27.39
N VAL A 36 7.31 26.85 28.28
CA VAL A 36 6.44 26.11 29.21
C VAL A 36 5.64 27.08 30.08
N SER A 37 6.30 28.09 30.69
CA SER A 37 5.65 29.08 31.57
C SER A 37 4.59 29.90 30.82
N ALA A 38 4.84 30.21 29.53
CA ALA A 38 3.92 31.00 28.70
C ALA A 38 2.62 30.27 28.41
N VAL A 39 2.65 28.93 28.23
CA VAL A 39 1.47 28.15 27.80
C VAL A 39 0.74 27.44 28.94
N ALA A 40 1.42 27.12 30.05
CA ALA A 40 0.88 26.29 31.13
C ALA A 40 -0.45 26.79 31.69
N ALA A 41 -0.58 28.11 31.92
CA ALA A 41 -1.80 28.71 32.44
C ALA A 41 -3.01 28.58 31.49
N HIS A 42 -2.77 28.36 30.21
CA HIS A 42 -3.81 28.24 29.17
C HIS A 42 -4.24 26.79 28.93
N CYS A 43 -3.56 25.81 29.52
CA CYS A 43 -3.85 24.38 29.32
C CYS A 43 -4.77 23.79 30.42
N GLN A 44 -5.46 24.62 31.21
CA GLN A 44 -6.46 24.13 32.18
C GLN A 44 -7.66 23.50 31.45
N PRO A 45 -8.26 22.37 31.94
CA PRO A 45 -8.06 21.74 33.26
C PRO A 45 -7.06 20.55 33.28
N LEU A 46 -6.08 20.49 32.37
CA LEU A 46 -5.13 19.39 32.25
C LEU A 46 -4.14 19.32 33.45
N THR A 47 -3.70 18.10 33.78
CA THR A 47 -2.61 17.86 34.73
C THR A 47 -1.27 17.96 34.01
N ILE A 48 -0.52 19.02 34.29
CA ILE A 48 0.67 19.39 33.52
C ILE A 48 1.93 18.84 34.16
N SER A 49 2.74 18.15 33.39
CA SER A 49 4.14 17.84 33.70
C SER A 49 5.02 18.45 32.60
N ALA A 50 6.20 18.93 32.94
CA ALA A 50 7.11 19.51 31.96
C ALA A 50 8.50 18.89 32.02
N CYS A 51 9.03 18.60 30.82
CA CYS A 51 10.42 18.26 30.54
C CYS A 51 11.10 19.49 29.94
N VAL A 52 11.93 20.18 30.75
CA VAL A 52 12.55 21.45 30.36
C VAL A 52 13.88 21.16 29.65
N THR A 53 14.09 21.80 28.50
CA THR A 53 15.28 21.60 27.65
C THR A 53 16.45 22.53 28.00
N ASP A 54 16.24 23.48 28.89
CA ASP A 54 17.27 24.43 29.39
C ASP A 54 17.38 24.39 30.92
N SER A 55 18.34 25.12 31.48
CA SER A 55 18.59 25.20 32.92
C SER A 55 17.78 26.31 33.65
N SER A 56 16.83 26.93 32.96
CA SER A 56 15.98 27.98 33.50
C SER A 56 14.86 27.42 34.38
N THR A 57 14.26 28.29 35.22
CA THR A 57 13.16 27.92 36.14
C THR A 57 11.80 28.23 35.54
N VAL A 58 10.89 27.26 35.58
CA VAL A 58 9.48 27.47 35.25
C VAL A 58 8.82 28.29 36.38
N THR A 59 8.07 29.31 36.02
CA THR A 59 7.45 30.25 36.96
C THR A 59 6.01 29.90 37.36
N SER A 60 5.46 28.80 36.86
CA SER A 60 4.09 28.35 37.12
C SER A 60 4.06 27.30 38.23
N ASP A 61 3.25 27.56 39.30
CA ASP A 61 3.08 26.63 40.42
C ASP A 61 2.26 25.38 40.08
N ASP A 62 1.50 25.40 38.99
CA ASP A 62 0.62 24.30 38.57
C ASP A 62 1.33 23.25 37.67
N VAL A 63 2.66 23.35 37.50
CA VAL A 63 3.46 22.48 36.65
C VAL A 63 4.36 21.57 37.46
N THR A 64 4.24 20.26 37.29
CA THR A 64 5.19 19.28 37.85
C THR A 64 6.43 19.20 36.97
N LEU A 65 7.58 19.66 37.44
CA LEU A 65 8.84 19.57 36.74
C LEU A 65 9.41 18.16 36.83
N LEU A 66 9.77 17.59 35.66
CA LEU A 66 10.43 16.30 35.54
C LEU A 66 11.96 16.50 35.50
N ALA A 67 12.67 15.77 36.35
CA ALA A 67 14.13 15.86 36.42
C ALA A 67 14.80 14.97 35.38
N GLY A 68 15.61 15.56 34.51
CA GLY A 68 16.39 14.86 33.49
C GLY A 68 16.01 15.22 32.06
N GLU A 69 16.80 14.72 31.14
CA GLU A 69 16.55 14.88 29.69
C GLU A 69 15.60 13.80 29.19
N LEU A 70 14.85 14.11 28.11
CA LEU A 70 14.01 13.17 27.42
C LEU A 70 14.87 12.28 26.52
N ASP A 71 14.93 10.98 26.83
CA ASP A 71 15.70 9.99 26.06
C ASP A 71 14.91 9.52 24.82
N SER A 72 13.59 9.29 24.97
CA SER A 72 12.70 8.89 23.90
C SER A 72 11.23 9.18 24.20
N LEU A 73 10.44 9.31 23.15
CA LEU A 73 8.99 9.47 23.19
C LEU A 73 8.36 8.55 22.15
N THR A 74 7.34 7.78 22.57
CA THR A 74 6.54 6.91 21.67
C THR A 74 5.10 6.87 22.16
N GLY A 75 4.16 6.45 21.29
CA GLY A 75 2.77 6.24 21.69
C GLY A 75 1.77 7.11 20.95
N TRP A 76 0.61 7.27 21.55
CA TRP A 76 -0.59 7.92 21.00
C TRP A 76 -1.47 8.45 22.14
N LEU A 77 -2.57 9.09 21.80
CA LEU A 77 -3.55 9.64 22.73
C LEU A 77 -3.88 8.65 23.86
N GLY A 78 -3.65 9.04 25.10
CA GLY A 78 -3.86 8.24 26.32
C GLY A 78 -2.69 7.32 26.69
N GLU A 79 -1.77 7.03 25.77
CA GLU A 79 -0.68 6.08 25.97
C GLU A 79 0.66 6.56 25.38
N PHE A 80 1.06 7.79 25.66
CA PHE A 80 2.43 8.24 25.37
C PHE A 80 3.39 7.76 26.45
N ASP A 81 4.40 7.01 26.08
CA ASP A 81 5.51 6.60 26.93
C ASP A 81 6.71 7.53 26.68
N ALA A 82 7.04 8.36 27.65
CA ALA A 82 8.22 9.22 27.66
C ALA A 82 9.29 8.61 28.58
N VAL A 83 10.47 8.33 28.02
CA VAL A 83 11.63 7.90 28.82
C VAL A 83 12.43 9.13 29.20
N ILE A 84 12.49 9.44 30.51
CA ILE A 84 13.17 10.61 31.07
C ILE A 84 14.15 10.12 32.11
N ALA A 85 15.44 10.41 31.94
CA ALA A 85 16.52 9.93 32.82
C ALA A 85 16.45 8.41 33.09
N GLY A 86 16.14 7.63 32.04
CA GLY A 86 16.02 6.17 32.10
C GLY A 86 14.74 5.63 32.77
N GLN A 87 13.80 6.49 33.14
CA GLN A 87 12.49 6.10 33.70
C GLN A 87 11.38 6.33 32.67
N THR A 88 10.52 5.33 32.47
CA THR A 88 9.35 5.46 31.59
C THR A 88 8.19 6.07 32.39
N LEU A 89 7.70 7.20 31.94
CA LEU A 89 6.52 7.90 32.43
C LEU A 89 5.44 7.93 31.38
N ARG A 90 4.17 7.76 31.79
CA ARG A 90 3.03 7.68 30.86
C ARG A 90 2.18 8.94 30.91
N PHE A 91 1.90 9.49 29.72
CA PHE A 91 1.08 10.66 29.50
C PHE A 91 -0.04 10.39 28.52
N ASP A 92 -1.08 11.22 28.54
CA ASP A 92 -2.21 11.09 27.63
C ASP A 92 -2.04 12.00 26.41
N LEU A 93 -1.38 13.14 26.60
CA LEU A 93 -1.21 14.21 25.63
C LEU A 93 0.23 14.73 25.67
N VAL A 94 0.72 15.22 24.55
CA VAL A 94 2.05 15.85 24.45
C VAL A 94 1.95 17.15 23.67
N LEU A 95 2.51 18.22 24.25
CA LEU A 95 2.75 19.51 23.60
C LEU A 95 4.26 19.72 23.48
N ASP A 96 4.78 19.55 22.29
CA ASP A 96 6.19 19.70 21.96
C ASP A 96 6.47 21.11 21.44
N LEU A 97 7.13 21.93 22.26
CA LEU A 97 7.50 23.31 21.98
C LEU A 97 8.97 23.43 21.56
N THR A 98 9.58 22.35 21.15
CA THR A 98 10.96 22.37 20.63
C THR A 98 10.99 22.89 19.20
N ASP A 99 12.16 23.40 18.75
CA ASP A 99 12.34 23.91 17.40
C ASP A 99 12.20 22.83 16.30
N SER A 100 12.40 21.57 16.67
CA SER A 100 12.25 20.43 15.76
C SER A 100 11.44 19.33 16.44
N PRO A 101 10.32 18.88 15.85
CA PRO A 101 9.48 17.85 16.44
C PRO A 101 10.27 16.62 16.88
N ILE A 102 9.99 16.12 18.08
CA ILE A 102 10.62 14.90 18.62
C ILE A 102 10.12 13.68 17.86
N LEU A 103 8.82 13.60 17.63
CA LEU A 103 8.23 12.61 16.75
C LEU A 103 8.30 13.13 15.30
N LYS A 104 8.89 12.32 14.42
CA LYS A 104 9.24 12.75 13.04
C LYS A 104 8.35 12.18 11.95
N GLN A 105 7.28 11.49 12.32
CA GLN A 105 6.27 11.02 11.38
C GLN A 105 5.66 12.21 10.64
N LYS A 106 5.43 12.08 9.33
CA LYS A 106 4.78 13.12 8.52
C LYS A 106 3.37 13.45 9.04
N VAL A 107 2.66 12.42 9.51
CA VAL A 107 1.38 12.55 10.18
C VAL A 107 1.56 12.15 11.64
N SER A 108 1.43 13.11 12.52
CA SER A 108 1.62 12.93 13.95
C SER A 108 0.58 12.01 14.58
N PRO A 109 0.92 11.24 15.64
CA PRO A 109 -0.06 10.49 16.42
C PRO A 109 -1.11 11.42 17.05
N LEU A 110 -2.33 10.89 17.21
CA LEU A 110 -3.37 11.62 17.94
C LEU A 110 -2.87 12.00 19.35
N GLY A 111 -3.14 13.25 19.77
CA GLY A 111 -2.74 13.77 21.07
C GLY A 111 -1.31 14.32 21.14
N TYR A 112 -0.53 14.28 20.05
CA TYR A 112 0.78 14.93 19.95
C TYR A 112 0.67 16.20 19.10
N PHE A 113 1.08 17.33 19.67
CA PHE A 113 1.09 18.64 19.05
C PHE A 113 2.51 19.21 19.04
N ALA A 114 2.99 19.58 17.86
CA ALA A 114 4.30 20.19 17.66
C ALA A 114 4.17 21.44 16.77
N PRO A 115 3.70 22.57 17.31
CA PRO A 115 3.39 23.77 16.53
C PRO A 115 4.64 24.47 15.99
N GLY A 116 5.84 24.18 16.50
CA GLY A 116 7.08 24.87 16.15
C GLY A 116 6.98 26.38 16.43
N GLU A 117 7.43 27.19 15.50
CA GLU A 117 7.36 28.67 15.58
C GLU A 117 5.99 29.25 15.17
N ASN A 118 5.03 28.42 14.74
CA ASN A 118 3.74 28.87 14.27
C ASN A 118 2.80 29.20 15.43
N GLN A 119 2.63 30.49 15.71
CA GLN A 119 1.79 30.99 16.79
C GLN A 119 0.30 30.65 16.63
N GLN A 120 -0.19 30.56 15.40
CA GLN A 120 -1.57 30.17 15.12
C GLN A 120 -1.77 28.68 15.45
N ALA A 121 -0.87 27.82 15.00
CA ALA A 121 -0.90 26.39 15.31
C ALA A 121 -0.78 26.13 16.83
N LEU A 122 0.02 26.93 17.54
CA LEU A 122 0.11 26.87 19.00
C LEU A 122 -1.23 27.23 19.66
N ALA A 123 -1.86 28.32 19.23
CA ALA A 123 -3.16 28.73 19.76
C ALA A 123 -4.25 27.67 19.49
N GLU A 124 -4.27 27.09 18.32
CA GLU A 124 -5.19 25.99 17.94
C GLU A 124 -4.93 24.74 18.80
N ALA A 125 -3.66 24.35 19.01
CA ALA A 125 -3.30 23.22 19.87
C ALA A 125 -3.78 23.42 21.30
N ILE A 126 -3.53 24.61 21.90
CA ILE A 126 -3.96 24.94 23.26
C ILE A 126 -5.50 24.87 23.36
N GLN A 127 -6.22 25.32 22.35
CA GLN A 127 -7.68 25.27 22.33
C GLN A 127 -8.21 23.83 22.23
N GLN A 128 -7.54 22.93 21.48
CA GLN A 128 -7.96 21.55 21.29
C GLN A 128 -7.62 20.63 22.46
N LEU A 129 -6.52 20.89 23.17
CA LEU A 129 -6.03 20.02 24.25
C LEU A 129 -7.08 19.66 25.32
N PRO A 130 -7.92 20.59 25.83
CA PRO A 130 -8.96 20.27 26.82
C PRO A 130 -10.06 19.36 26.27
N ASP A 131 -10.36 19.45 24.97
CA ASP A 131 -11.40 18.65 24.31
C ASP A 131 -10.97 17.18 24.15
N LEU A 132 -9.69 16.89 24.34
CA LEU A 132 -9.12 15.54 24.29
C LEU A 132 -9.10 14.83 25.65
N ILE A 133 -9.94 15.23 26.60
CA ILE A 133 -10.17 14.50 27.86
C ILE A 133 -11.43 13.66 27.70
N GLY A 134 -11.32 12.34 27.88
CA GLY A 134 -12.46 11.43 27.79
C GLY A 134 -12.13 10.11 27.12
N ILE A 135 -13.19 9.47 26.61
CA ILE A 135 -13.10 8.25 25.82
C ILE A 135 -13.46 8.60 24.38
N PHE A 136 -12.62 8.18 23.45
CA PHE A 136 -12.74 8.46 22.03
C PHE A 136 -12.63 7.17 21.24
N ASP A 137 -13.43 7.06 20.20
CA ASP A 137 -13.42 5.95 19.28
C ASP A 137 -13.02 6.41 17.89
N LYS A 138 -12.21 5.61 17.19
CA LYS A 138 -12.02 5.77 15.76
C LYS A 138 -12.21 4.44 15.03
N PRO A 139 -12.60 4.45 13.75
CA PRO A 139 -12.69 3.24 12.95
C PRO A 139 -11.33 2.57 12.78
N ARG A 140 -11.33 1.24 12.71
CA ARG A 140 -10.20 0.50 12.19
C ARG A 140 -10.26 0.55 10.66
N TYR A 141 -9.50 1.45 10.05
CA TYR A 141 -9.60 1.80 8.62
C TYR A 141 -9.09 0.72 7.67
N PHE A 142 -8.38 -0.29 8.14
CA PHE A 142 -7.71 -1.28 7.29
C PHE A 142 -8.10 -2.71 7.62
N GLN A 143 -8.01 -3.55 6.58
CA GLN A 143 -8.00 -5.01 6.68
C GLN A 143 -6.71 -5.55 6.07
N TYR A 144 -6.08 -6.51 6.74
CA TYR A 144 -4.85 -7.13 6.27
C TYR A 144 -5.04 -8.64 6.05
N LYS A 145 -4.64 -9.12 4.85
CA LYS A 145 -4.72 -10.52 4.41
C LYS A 145 -3.30 -11.10 4.29
N PRO A 146 -2.71 -11.68 5.34
CA PRO A 146 -1.30 -12.09 5.35
C PRO A 146 -0.97 -13.18 4.33
N ASN A 147 -1.93 -14.06 4.01
CA ASN A 147 -1.75 -15.18 3.09
C ASN A 147 -1.37 -14.78 1.65
N ILE A 148 -1.70 -13.56 1.22
CA ILE A 148 -1.36 -13.01 -0.11
C ILE A 148 -0.35 -11.85 -0.02
N CYS A 149 0.16 -11.55 1.17
CA CYS A 149 1.17 -10.53 1.35
C CYS A 149 2.50 -10.96 0.71
N ALA A 150 3.12 -10.01 0.00
CA ALA A 150 4.40 -10.21 -0.66
C ALA A 150 5.57 -9.55 0.07
N HIS A 151 5.40 -9.26 1.38
CA HIS A 151 6.41 -8.58 2.20
C HIS A 151 7.67 -9.43 2.40
N SER A 152 7.49 -10.66 2.86
CA SER A 152 8.59 -11.59 3.06
C SER A 152 8.10 -13.03 2.91
N ARG A 153 9.01 -13.96 2.66
CA ARG A 153 8.74 -15.38 2.64
C ARG A 153 9.96 -16.17 3.06
N ARG A 154 9.86 -16.98 4.13
CA ARG A 154 10.98 -17.75 4.68
C ARG A 154 12.20 -16.87 5.05
N GLY A 155 11.94 -15.67 5.57
CA GLY A 155 12.96 -14.69 5.93
C GLY A 155 13.61 -13.95 4.75
N ILE A 156 13.13 -14.15 3.52
CA ILE A 156 13.60 -13.42 2.33
C ILE A 156 12.66 -12.25 2.09
N GLN A 157 13.20 -11.05 2.20
CA GLN A 157 12.46 -9.80 2.07
C GLN A 157 12.10 -9.51 0.61
N GLY A 158 10.91 -8.99 0.39
CA GLY A 158 10.38 -8.58 -0.89
C GLY A 158 9.78 -7.17 -0.85
N CYS A 159 8.45 -7.06 -0.93
CA CYS A 159 7.73 -5.80 -1.03
C CYS A 159 7.68 -5.04 0.30
N ASN A 160 8.10 -3.75 0.29
CA ASN A 160 8.03 -2.83 1.44
C ASN A 160 7.14 -1.61 1.18
N GLN A 161 6.40 -1.57 0.06
CA GLN A 161 5.68 -0.37 -0.38
C GLN A 161 4.75 0.22 0.68
N CYS A 162 4.02 -0.61 1.44
CA CYS A 162 3.11 -0.11 2.47
C CYS A 162 3.84 0.46 3.70
N LEU A 163 5.06 -0.01 4.01
CA LEU A 163 5.88 0.54 5.09
C LEU A 163 6.40 1.94 4.70
N GLU A 164 6.89 2.05 3.46
CA GLU A 164 7.45 3.29 2.92
C GLU A 164 6.37 4.36 2.68
N ALA A 165 5.15 3.94 2.32
CA ALA A 165 4.03 4.82 2.04
C ALA A 165 3.26 5.29 3.29
N CYS A 166 3.54 4.76 4.48
CA CYS A 166 2.77 5.10 5.68
C CYS A 166 3.28 6.40 6.33
N PRO A 167 2.56 7.54 6.23
CA PRO A 167 3.02 8.81 6.77
C PRO A 167 3.02 8.84 8.30
N ALA A 168 2.21 7.98 8.96
CA ALA A 168 2.12 7.84 10.40
C ALA A 168 3.08 6.76 10.97
N GLU A 169 3.89 6.11 10.11
CA GLU A 169 4.79 5.00 10.49
C GLU A 169 4.07 3.88 11.29
N ALA A 170 2.77 3.72 11.06
CA ALA A 170 1.93 2.74 11.75
C ALA A 170 2.21 1.29 11.31
N ILE A 171 3.04 1.05 10.27
CA ILE A 171 3.31 -0.26 9.71
C ILE A 171 4.75 -0.66 9.99
N SER A 172 4.94 -1.84 10.54
CA SER A 172 6.25 -2.38 10.90
C SER A 172 6.44 -3.82 10.39
N HIS A 173 7.69 -4.26 10.35
CA HIS A 173 8.05 -5.65 10.03
C HIS A 173 7.63 -6.61 11.15
N ALA A 174 7.05 -7.74 10.80
CA ALA A 174 6.67 -8.81 11.72
C ALA A 174 7.02 -10.20 11.16
N GLY A 175 8.31 -10.43 10.89
CA GLY A 175 8.78 -11.66 10.26
C GLY A 175 8.41 -11.72 8.78
N ASP A 176 7.65 -12.73 8.36
CA ASP A 176 7.18 -12.85 6.96
C ASP A 176 5.95 -11.97 6.65
N GLU A 177 5.41 -11.30 7.65
CA GLU A 177 4.24 -10.44 7.55
C GLU A 177 4.56 -9.00 7.94
N VAL A 178 3.62 -8.09 7.72
CA VAL A 178 3.64 -6.75 8.30
C VAL A 178 2.66 -6.66 9.46
N ARG A 179 2.96 -5.83 10.43
CA ARG A 179 2.06 -5.48 11.52
C ARG A 179 1.63 -4.03 11.36
N VAL A 180 0.34 -3.79 11.43
CA VAL A 180 -0.22 -2.44 11.45
C VAL A 180 -0.70 -2.13 12.85
N ASP A 181 -0.20 -1.04 13.42
CA ASP A 181 -0.70 -0.51 14.69
C ASP A 181 -1.97 0.30 14.44
N PRO A 182 -3.14 -0.17 14.93
CA PRO A 182 -4.39 0.52 14.68
C PRO A 182 -4.50 1.86 15.42
N ASN A 183 -3.75 2.05 16.52
CA ASN A 183 -3.78 3.31 17.27
C ASN A 183 -3.00 4.42 16.55
N LEU A 184 -1.88 4.07 15.89
CA LEU A 184 -1.12 5.01 15.07
C LEU A 184 -1.75 5.27 13.71
N CYS A 185 -2.48 4.30 13.14
CA CYS A 185 -3.09 4.41 11.82
C CYS A 185 -4.11 5.57 11.76
N GLN A 186 -3.91 6.55 10.89
CA GLN A 186 -4.79 7.71 10.72
C GLN A 186 -5.81 7.55 9.57
N GLY A 187 -5.84 6.39 8.90
CA GLY A 187 -6.86 6.10 7.89
C GLY A 187 -6.61 6.67 6.49
N CYS A 188 -5.49 7.31 6.21
CA CYS A 188 -5.24 8.01 4.94
C CYS A 188 -5.34 7.14 3.67
N GLY A 189 -5.17 5.80 3.76
CA GLY A 189 -5.32 4.89 2.62
C GLY A 189 -4.08 4.69 1.75
N SER A 190 -2.96 5.43 1.93
CA SER A 190 -1.75 5.32 1.11
C SER A 190 -1.20 3.89 1.01
N CYS A 191 -1.18 3.16 2.12
CA CYS A 191 -0.75 1.75 2.15
C CYS A 191 -1.66 0.84 1.31
N VAL A 192 -2.95 1.18 1.23
CA VAL A 192 -3.92 0.46 0.38
C VAL A 192 -3.64 0.78 -1.08
N ALA A 193 -3.42 2.04 -1.45
CA ALA A 193 -3.16 2.45 -2.82
C ALA A 193 -1.99 1.68 -3.43
N VAL A 194 -0.86 1.60 -2.72
CA VAL A 194 0.38 0.98 -3.22
C VAL A 194 0.44 -0.55 -3.11
N CYS A 195 -0.45 -1.20 -2.37
CA CYS A 195 -0.36 -2.65 -2.16
C CYS A 195 -0.56 -3.44 -3.47
N PRO A 196 0.47 -4.12 -4.01
CA PRO A 196 0.40 -4.74 -5.33
C PRO A 196 -0.40 -6.05 -5.35
N SER A 197 -0.47 -6.74 -4.21
CA SER A 197 -1.19 -8.02 -4.06
C SER A 197 -2.62 -7.85 -3.58
N GLY A 198 -2.99 -6.67 -3.05
CA GLY A 198 -4.26 -6.45 -2.37
C GLY A 198 -4.33 -7.11 -0.99
N ALA A 199 -3.17 -7.37 -0.37
CA ALA A 199 -3.12 -7.82 1.02
C ALA A 199 -3.59 -6.74 2.00
N MET A 200 -3.29 -5.47 1.70
CA MET A 200 -3.78 -4.32 2.44
C MET A 200 -5.01 -3.76 1.72
N ASN A 201 -6.14 -3.68 2.43
CA ASN A 201 -7.41 -3.16 1.92
C ASN A 201 -7.97 -2.11 2.86
N TYR A 202 -8.74 -1.16 2.31
CA TYR A 202 -9.51 -0.20 3.10
C TYR A 202 -10.79 -0.87 3.64
N ALA A 203 -11.20 -0.49 4.83
CA ALA A 203 -12.33 -1.13 5.50
C ALA A 203 -13.60 -0.26 5.52
N LEU A 204 -13.48 1.07 5.41
CA LEU A 204 -14.57 2.03 5.61
C LEU A 204 -14.66 3.08 4.49
N PRO A 205 -15.48 2.89 3.48
CA PRO A 205 -16.06 1.61 3.07
C PRO A 205 -15.02 0.70 2.39
N SER A 206 -15.32 -0.59 2.29
CA SER A 206 -14.49 -1.53 1.54
C SER A 206 -14.60 -1.30 0.03
N LEU A 207 -13.65 -1.83 -0.75
CA LEU A 207 -13.59 -1.64 -2.19
C LEU A 207 -14.84 -2.15 -2.91
N ASP A 208 -15.38 -3.29 -2.49
CA ASP A 208 -16.60 -3.88 -3.08
C ASP A 208 -17.83 -2.99 -2.84
N VAL A 209 -18.00 -2.43 -1.66
CA VAL A 209 -19.07 -1.47 -1.35
C VAL A 209 -18.92 -0.19 -2.18
N SER A 210 -17.69 0.35 -2.28
CA SER A 210 -17.42 1.53 -3.10
C SER A 210 -17.72 1.29 -4.58
N LEU A 211 -17.38 0.11 -5.09
CA LEU A 211 -17.67 -0.29 -6.47
C LEU A 211 -19.16 -0.53 -6.71
N GLU A 212 -19.89 -1.03 -5.73
CA GLU A 212 -21.34 -1.19 -5.83
C GLU A 212 -22.05 0.16 -5.88
N ARG A 213 -21.64 1.11 -5.02
CA ARG A 213 -22.11 2.50 -5.06
C ARG A 213 -21.84 3.13 -6.42
N LEU A 214 -20.60 3.06 -6.90
CA LEU A 214 -20.22 3.57 -8.22
C LEU A 214 -21.04 2.94 -9.34
N ARG A 215 -21.17 1.62 -9.34
CA ARG A 215 -21.94 0.88 -10.36
C ARG A 215 -23.41 1.30 -10.38
N SER A 216 -24.04 1.45 -9.21
CA SER A 216 -25.41 1.92 -9.07
C SER A 216 -25.55 3.35 -9.66
N MET A 217 -24.62 4.26 -9.34
CA MET A 217 -24.63 5.61 -9.88
C MET A 217 -24.51 5.62 -11.41
N MET A 218 -23.56 4.84 -11.95
CA MET A 218 -23.33 4.78 -13.39
C MET A 218 -24.52 4.19 -14.15
N GLN A 219 -25.18 3.14 -13.61
CA GLN A 219 -26.36 2.54 -14.23
C GLN A 219 -27.54 3.52 -14.30
N GLN A 220 -27.78 4.26 -13.21
CA GLN A 220 -28.86 5.26 -13.19
C GLN A 220 -28.55 6.46 -14.09
N TYR A 221 -27.26 6.83 -14.18
CA TYR A 221 -26.84 7.91 -15.06
C TYR A 221 -27.00 7.54 -16.54
N ASP A 222 -26.71 6.30 -16.93
CA ASP A 222 -26.89 5.78 -18.30
C ASP A 222 -28.34 5.89 -18.79
N GLU A 223 -29.31 5.77 -17.87
CA GLU A 223 -30.73 5.97 -18.16
C GLU A 223 -31.10 7.41 -18.56
N LEU A 224 -30.24 8.38 -18.28
CA LEU A 224 -30.51 9.80 -18.59
C LEU A 224 -30.16 10.19 -20.02
N GLU A 225 -29.52 9.31 -20.80
CA GLU A 225 -29.10 9.51 -22.20
C GLU A 225 -28.32 10.82 -22.43
N THR A 226 -27.47 11.18 -21.48
CA THR A 226 -26.67 12.42 -21.50
C THR A 226 -25.24 12.16 -21.99
N GLN A 227 -24.39 13.20 -21.94
CA GLN A 227 -22.95 13.02 -22.22
C GLN A 227 -22.33 12.05 -21.20
N PRO A 228 -21.26 11.31 -21.57
CA PRO A 228 -20.58 10.42 -20.63
C PRO A 228 -20.17 11.15 -19.35
N PRO A 229 -20.39 10.55 -18.17
CA PRO A 229 -20.15 11.21 -16.90
C PRO A 229 -18.66 11.35 -16.59
N HIS A 230 -18.32 12.40 -15.87
CA HIS A 230 -17.02 12.60 -15.24
C HIS A 230 -17.17 12.41 -13.74
N ILE A 231 -16.37 11.54 -13.14
CA ILE A 231 -16.44 11.25 -11.71
C ILE A 231 -15.49 12.18 -10.96
N LEU A 232 -16.03 12.93 -10.00
CA LEU A 232 -15.26 13.77 -9.08
C LEU A 232 -15.21 13.11 -7.71
N ILE A 233 -14.06 12.52 -7.36
CA ILE A 233 -13.82 11.89 -6.06
C ILE A 233 -13.33 12.97 -5.09
N HIS A 234 -13.91 13.01 -3.90
CA HIS A 234 -13.54 13.96 -2.85
C HIS A 234 -13.76 13.36 -1.45
N ASP A 235 -13.07 13.92 -0.46
CA ASP A 235 -13.31 13.60 0.96
C ASP A 235 -14.61 14.22 1.51
N GLU A 236 -15.04 13.76 2.69
CA GLU A 236 -16.26 14.21 3.37
C GLU A 236 -16.06 15.49 4.21
N SER A 237 -14.93 16.17 4.09
CA SER A 237 -14.60 17.36 4.90
C SER A 237 -14.80 18.68 4.13
N ASN A 238 -13.71 19.41 3.84
CA ASN A 238 -13.75 20.72 3.17
C ASN A 238 -14.36 20.63 1.77
N ALA A 239 -14.08 19.59 1.03
CA ALA A 239 -14.61 19.38 -0.31
C ALA A 239 -16.13 19.24 -0.31
N GLN A 240 -16.69 18.49 0.64
CA GLN A 240 -18.15 18.34 0.79
C GLN A 240 -18.81 19.70 1.03
N THR A 241 -18.29 20.50 1.96
CA THR A 241 -18.81 21.84 2.26
C THR A 241 -18.82 22.75 1.02
N LEU A 242 -17.72 22.76 0.25
CA LEU A 242 -17.61 23.56 -0.97
C LEU A 242 -18.60 23.09 -2.05
N LEU A 243 -18.82 21.79 -2.18
CA LEU A 243 -19.78 21.22 -3.13
C LEU A 243 -21.23 21.51 -2.74
N GLU A 244 -21.58 21.48 -1.47
CA GLU A 244 -22.90 21.88 -0.98
C GLU A 244 -23.22 23.34 -1.29
N MET A 245 -22.23 24.22 -1.16
CA MET A 245 -22.39 25.65 -1.44
C MET A 245 -22.39 25.97 -2.93
N ARG A 246 -21.55 25.34 -3.73
CA ARG A 246 -21.21 25.74 -5.10
C ARG A 246 -21.30 24.64 -6.15
N GLY A 247 -21.66 23.41 -5.78
CA GLY A 247 -21.67 22.25 -6.70
C GLY A 247 -22.60 22.45 -7.93
N HIS A 248 -23.64 23.29 -7.81
CA HIS A 248 -24.52 23.65 -8.91
C HIS A 248 -23.82 24.44 -10.05
N GLU A 249 -22.58 24.91 -9.83
CA GLU A 249 -21.78 25.56 -10.85
C GLU A 249 -21.00 24.58 -11.75
N LEU A 250 -20.92 23.30 -11.36
CA LEU A 250 -20.31 22.25 -12.17
C LEU A 250 -21.20 21.89 -13.36
N THR A 251 -20.61 21.29 -14.39
CA THR A 251 -21.37 20.82 -15.56
C THR A 251 -22.26 19.63 -15.22
N ASP A 252 -23.39 19.49 -15.93
CA ASP A 252 -24.41 18.45 -15.62
C ASP A 252 -23.92 17.01 -15.77
N ASN A 253 -22.77 16.79 -16.39
CA ASN A 253 -22.16 15.48 -16.51
C ASN A 253 -21.14 15.14 -15.40
N VAL A 254 -20.94 16.00 -14.40
CA VAL A 254 -20.05 15.71 -13.26
C VAL A 254 -20.85 15.01 -12.16
N ILE A 255 -20.44 13.80 -11.82
CA ILE A 255 -20.96 13.02 -10.70
C ILE A 255 -19.96 13.08 -9.55
N THR A 256 -20.37 13.61 -8.41
CA THR A 256 -19.55 13.64 -7.20
C THR A 256 -19.60 12.29 -6.49
N PHE A 257 -18.43 11.82 -6.04
CA PHE A 257 -18.29 10.59 -5.26
C PHE A 257 -17.57 10.90 -3.95
N SER A 258 -18.34 10.94 -2.87
CA SER A 258 -17.84 11.20 -1.52
C SER A 258 -17.25 9.94 -0.90
N ILE A 259 -16.11 10.08 -0.21
CA ILE A 259 -15.41 9.01 0.51
C ILE A 259 -14.77 9.60 1.77
N GLU A 260 -14.61 8.79 2.81
CA GLU A 260 -13.95 9.21 4.07
C GLU A 260 -12.57 9.84 3.79
N GLU A 261 -11.73 9.13 3.02
CA GLU A 261 -10.39 9.52 2.65
C GLU A 261 -10.10 9.24 1.17
N ILE A 262 -9.56 10.19 0.44
CA ILE A 262 -9.30 10.05 -1.00
C ILE A 262 -8.31 8.91 -1.33
N GLY A 263 -7.39 8.60 -0.42
CA GLY A 263 -6.44 7.48 -0.56
C GLY A 263 -7.07 6.08 -0.39
N ALA A 264 -8.33 5.99 0.05
CA ALA A 264 -9.06 4.73 0.11
C ALA A 264 -9.34 4.16 -1.29
N LEU A 265 -9.42 5.03 -2.30
CA LEU A 265 -9.67 4.68 -3.70
C LEU A 265 -8.38 4.79 -4.53
N SER A 266 -8.14 3.81 -5.39
CA SER A 266 -6.92 3.72 -6.19
C SER A 266 -7.22 3.11 -7.57
N MET A 267 -6.20 2.74 -8.31
CA MET A 267 -6.29 2.18 -9.67
C MET A 267 -7.49 1.24 -9.91
N PRO A 268 -7.83 0.25 -9.05
CA PRO A 268 -8.97 -0.65 -9.31
C PRO A 268 -10.30 0.08 -9.45
N PHE A 269 -10.51 1.09 -8.60
CA PHE A 269 -11.72 1.89 -8.62
C PHE A 269 -11.79 2.80 -9.86
N TRP A 270 -10.68 3.48 -10.18
CA TRP A 270 -10.63 4.38 -11.34
C TRP A 270 -10.79 3.63 -12.66
N LEU A 271 -10.14 2.47 -12.80
CA LEU A 271 -10.31 1.60 -13.96
C LEU A 271 -11.75 1.06 -14.07
N ALA A 272 -12.38 0.73 -12.94
CA ALA A 272 -13.77 0.31 -12.93
C ALA A 272 -14.71 1.45 -13.34
N ALA A 273 -14.46 2.70 -12.90
CA ALA A 273 -15.22 3.87 -13.32
C ALA A 273 -15.17 4.04 -14.85
N MET A 274 -13.97 3.96 -15.44
CA MET A 274 -13.78 4.00 -16.89
C MET A 274 -14.51 2.84 -17.58
N ALA A 275 -14.41 1.62 -17.05
CA ALA A 275 -15.09 0.45 -17.59
C ALA A 275 -16.63 0.53 -17.47
N TYR A 276 -17.15 1.23 -16.48
CA TYR A 276 -18.59 1.47 -16.33
C TYR A 276 -19.12 2.63 -17.21
N GLY A 277 -18.24 3.24 -18.01
CA GLY A 277 -18.62 4.26 -18.99
C GLY A 277 -18.33 5.70 -18.57
N ALA A 278 -17.51 5.95 -17.56
CA ALA A 278 -17.05 7.29 -17.27
C ALA A 278 -16.10 7.80 -18.36
N ALA A 279 -16.20 9.09 -18.68
CA ALA A 279 -15.28 9.77 -19.58
C ALA A 279 -13.95 10.13 -18.89
N GLY A 280 -13.94 10.18 -17.57
CA GLY A 280 -12.76 10.47 -16.78
C GLY A 280 -13.06 10.49 -15.29
N VAL A 281 -11.99 10.57 -14.49
CA VAL A 281 -12.03 10.66 -13.03
C VAL A 281 -11.10 11.78 -12.59
N THR A 282 -11.57 12.67 -11.74
CA THR A 282 -10.72 13.62 -11.01
C THR A 282 -10.71 13.25 -9.52
N VAL A 283 -9.54 13.10 -8.96
CA VAL A 283 -9.32 12.98 -7.51
C VAL A 283 -9.00 14.38 -7.00
N TRP A 284 -9.84 14.89 -6.12
CA TRP A 284 -9.72 16.23 -5.59
C TRP A 284 -9.23 16.20 -4.14
N ASP A 285 -7.99 16.66 -3.94
CA ASP A 285 -7.43 16.98 -2.64
C ASP A 285 -7.74 18.43 -2.27
N ALA A 286 -8.72 18.64 -1.40
CA ALA A 286 -9.12 19.96 -0.91
C ALA A 286 -8.22 20.47 0.25
N LEU A 287 -7.00 19.93 0.37
CA LEU A 287 -6.02 20.26 1.41
C LEU A 287 -6.51 20.04 2.85
N THR A 288 -7.32 19.01 3.05
CA THR A 288 -7.79 18.63 4.38
C THR A 288 -6.63 18.15 5.26
N HIS A 289 -5.66 17.47 4.66
CA HIS A 289 -4.44 16.97 5.28
C HIS A 289 -3.23 17.65 4.65
N SER A 290 -2.94 18.89 5.07
CA SER A 290 -1.88 19.74 4.51
C SER A 290 -0.48 19.10 4.59
N ASP A 291 -0.27 18.19 5.53
CA ASP A 291 1.02 17.54 5.78
C ASP A 291 1.21 16.25 4.96
N HIS A 292 0.18 15.81 4.21
CA HIS A 292 0.23 14.63 3.36
C HIS A 292 0.41 15.02 1.89
N ASP A 293 1.54 14.63 1.30
CA ASP A 293 1.91 15.03 -0.09
C ASP A 293 1.31 14.13 -1.18
N TRP A 294 0.67 13.02 -0.82
CA TRP A 294 -0.01 12.09 -1.72
C TRP A 294 0.84 11.56 -2.90
N GLN A 295 2.16 11.53 -2.76
CA GLN A 295 3.06 11.09 -3.85
C GLN A 295 2.71 9.70 -4.36
N GLU A 296 2.40 8.77 -3.47
CA GLU A 296 2.05 7.38 -3.79
C GLU A 296 0.75 7.31 -4.60
N LEU A 297 -0.23 8.16 -4.27
CA LEU A 297 -1.50 8.21 -4.99
C LEU A 297 -1.31 8.79 -6.40
N GLN A 298 -0.50 9.84 -6.52
CA GLN A 298 -0.15 10.46 -7.81
C GLN A 298 0.64 9.49 -8.71
N GLN A 299 1.53 8.67 -8.14
CA GLN A 299 2.21 7.59 -8.87
C GLN A 299 1.22 6.55 -9.39
N GLN A 300 0.20 6.18 -8.59
CA GLN A 300 -0.87 5.27 -9.04
C GLN A 300 -1.72 5.88 -10.16
N ILE A 301 -1.98 7.20 -10.13
CA ILE A 301 -2.66 7.92 -11.22
C ILE A 301 -1.83 7.86 -12.50
N THR A 302 -0.52 8.13 -12.41
CA THR A 302 0.41 8.05 -13.53
C THR A 302 0.40 6.65 -14.16
N LEU A 303 0.58 5.61 -13.36
CA LEU A 303 0.55 4.22 -13.80
C LEU A 303 -0.81 3.85 -14.45
N THR A 304 -1.92 4.31 -13.87
CA THR A 304 -3.25 4.06 -14.44
C THR A 304 -3.40 4.70 -15.82
N ASN A 305 -2.92 5.93 -15.99
CA ASN A 305 -2.93 6.62 -17.27
C ASN A 305 -1.99 5.96 -18.30
N GLU A 306 -0.83 5.45 -17.90
CA GLU A 306 0.04 4.66 -18.79
C GLU A 306 -0.69 3.41 -19.32
N LEU A 307 -1.42 2.71 -18.45
CA LEU A 307 -2.24 1.56 -18.86
C LEU A 307 -3.36 1.97 -19.82
N LEU A 308 -4.04 3.09 -19.59
CA LEU A 308 -5.09 3.60 -20.47
C LEU A 308 -4.51 4.06 -21.82
N ASN A 309 -3.39 4.79 -21.80
CA ASN A 309 -2.71 5.27 -23.01
C ASN A 309 -2.23 4.13 -23.90
N GLY A 310 -1.79 3.00 -23.33
CA GLY A 310 -1.42 1.81 -24.07
C GLY A 310 -2.58 1.17 -24.86
N MET A 311 -3.81 1.52 -24.51
CA MET A 311 -5.02 1.13 -25.22
C MET A 311 -5.52 2.22 -26.19
N GLY A 312 -4.88 3.39 -26.19
CA GLY A 312 -5.24 4.54 -27.02
C GLY A 312 -6.29 5.46 -26.40
N TYR A 313 -6.66 5.27 -25.12
CA TYR A 313 -7.43 6.27 -24.40
C TYR A 313 -6.53 7.47 -24.08
N SER A 314 -7.08 8.69 -24.13
CA SER A 314 -6.38 9.88 -23.63
C SER A 314 -6.25 9.81 -22.11
N THR A 315 -5.40 10.67 -21.52
CA THR A 315 -5.30 10.82 -20.06
C THR A 315 -6.69 11.06 -19.48
N ALA A 316 -7.13 10.17 -18.61
CA ALA A 316 -8.50 10.15 -18.09
C ALA A 316 -8.58 10.24 -16.56
N ILE A 317 -7.47 9.95 -15.86
CA ILE A 317 -7.41 10.07 -14.39
C ILE A 317 -6.59 11.31 -14.06
N HIS A 318 -7.21 12.24 -13.33
CA HIS A 318 -6.65 13.56 -13.05
C HIS A 318 -6.52 13.79 -11.55
N TRP A 319 -5.52 14.56 -11.17
CA TRP A 319 -5.31 15.06 -9.82
C TRP A 319 -5.58 16.57 -9.80
N HIS A 320 -6.36 17.01 -8.83
CA HIS A 320 -6.55 18.43 -8.54
C HIS A 320 -6.30 18.68 -7.06
N GLN A 321 -5.46 19.65 -6.74
CA GLN A 321 -5.13 20.01 -5.37
C GLN A 321 -5.48 21.47 -5.12
N GLY A 322 -6.09 21.74 -3.98
CA GLY A 322 -6.46 23.06 -3.53
C GLY A 322 -7.92 23.20 -3.17
N ASN A 323 -8.22 24.21 -2.36
CA ASN A 323 -9.57 24.54 -1.88
C ASN A 323 -10.26 25.66 -2.69
N ASP A 324 -9.66 26.11 -3.80
CA ASP A 324 -10.31 27.07 -4.70
C ASP A 324 -11.24 26.35 -5.67
N PHE A 325 -12.54 26.45 -5.40
CA PHE A 325 -13.58 25.87 -6.25
C PHE A 325 -13.59 26.42 -7.67
N THR A 326 -13.18 27.69 -7.89
CA THR A 326 -13.11 28.28 -9.24
C THR A 326 -11.99 27.64 -10.05
N ALA A 327 -10.86 27.34 -9.42
CA ALA A 327 -9.77 26.60 -10.03
C ALA A 327 -10.18 25.15 -10.37
N LEU A 328 -10.86 24.45 -9.46
CA LEU A 328 -11.41 23.11 -9.71
C LEU A 328 -12.36 23.10 -10.91
N LYS A 329 -13.34 24.03 -10.93
CA LYS A 329 -14.30 24.16 -12.04
C LYS A 329 -13.58 24.39 -13.36
N SER A 330 -12.62 25.31 -13.39
CA SER A 330 -11.82 25.61 -14.58
C SER A 330 -11.01 24.40 -15.02
N HIS A 331 -10.43 23.66 -14.08
CA HIS A 331 -9.72 22.43 -14.35
C HIS A 331 -10.62 21.41 -15.05
N ILE A 332 -11.78 21.09 -14.49
CA ILE A 332 -12.73 20.11 -15.06
C ILE A 332 -13.19 20.55 -16.46
N GLN A 333 -13.47 21.83 -16.68
CA GLN A 333 -13.91 22.34 -17.99
C GLN A 333 -12.83 22.25 -19.08
N GLN A 334 -11.55 22.25 -18.71
CA GLN A 334 -10.42 22.18 -19.63
C GLN A 334 -9.97 20.74 -19.92
N LEU A 335 -10.52 19.74 -19.21
CA LEU A 335 -10.17 18.34 -19.45
C LEU A 335 -10.48 17.92 -20.89
N PRO A 336 -9.62 17.10 -21.49
CA PRO A 336 -9.88 16.57 -22.82
C PRO A 336 -11.16 15.73 -22.81
N LYS A 337 -11.99 15.89 -23.84
CA LYS A 337 -13.16 15.04 -24.02
C LYS A 337 -12.70 13.65 -24.42
N THR A 338 -12.78 12.71 -23.49
CA THR A 338 -12.45 11.31 -23.73
C THR A 338 -13.69 10.57 -24.21
N GLU A 339 -13.54 9.73 -25.23
CA GLU A 339 -14.60 8.80 -25.61
C GLU A 339 -14.74 7.74 -24.52
N ALA A 340 -15.92 7.62 -23.95
CA ALA A 340 -16.21 6.59 -22.96
C ALA A 340 -16.29 5.22 -23.62
N ALA A 341 -15.80 4.19 -22.93
CA ALA A 341 -16.02 2.81 -23.34
C ALA A 341 -17.50 2.44 -23.21
N THR A 342 -17.95 1.46 -23.99
CA THR A 342 -19.27 0.84 -23.79
C THR A 342 -19.38 0.36 -22.34
N PRO A 343 -20.45 0.73 -21.58
CA PRO A 343 -20.51 0.40 -20.17
C PRO A 343 -20.45 -1.11 -19.89
N SER A 344 -19.54 -1.50 -18.99
CA SER A 344 -19.44 -2.84 -18.46
C SER A 344 -20.50 -3.10 -17.39
N ARG A 345 -20.81 -4.39 -17.16
CA ARG A 345 -21.80 -4.82 -16.15
C ARG A 345 -21.22 -5.73 -15.06
N PHE A 346 -19.89 -5.89 -14.99
CA PHE A 346 -19.32 -6.73 -13.94
C PHE A 346 -19.60 -6.15 -12.54
N ALA A 347 -19.81 -7.03 -11.56
CA ALA A 347 -19.97 -6.63 -10.17
C ALA A 347 -18.62 -6.31 -9.54
N GLY A 348 -18.61 -5.37 -8.59
CA GLY A 348 -17.48 -5.15 -7.70
C GLY A 348 -17.18 -6.37 -6.83
N MET A 349 -15.96 -6.47 -6.34
CA MET A 349 -15.52 -7.51 -5.43
C MET A 349 -14.34 -7.02 -4.59
N ASP A 350 -14.17 -7.57 -3.40
CA ASP A 350 -13.05 -7.26 -2.52
C ASP A 350 -11.75 -7.98 -2.96
N ASN A 351 -11.33 -7.71 -4.20
CA ASN A 351 -10.08 -8.20 -4.77
C ASN A 351 -9.53 -7.20 -5.80
N LYS A 352 -8.63 -6.33 -5.35
CA LYS A 352 -8.02 -5.26 -6.15
C LYS A 352 -7.53 -5.73 -7.51
N ARG A 353 -6.72 -6.80 -7.54
CA ARG A 353 -6.10 -7.28 -8.76
C ARG A 353 -7.13 -7.81 -9.76
N ARG A 354 -8.13 -8.53 -9.27
CA ARG A 354 -9.20 -9.06 -10.12
C ARG A 354 -10.05 -7.95 -10.71
N VAL A 355 -10.41 -6.93 -9.91
CA VAL A 355 -11.13 -5.74 -10.39
C VAL A 355 -10.34 -5.03 -11.48
N SER A 356 -9.06 -4.72 -11.23
CA SER A 356 -8.19 -4.08 -12.23
C SER A 356 -8.10 -4.90 -13.52
N THR A 357 -7.93 -6.21 -13.40
CA THR A 357 -7.84 -7.12 -14.55
C THR A 357 -9.14 -7.15 -15.36
N MET A 358 -10.30 -7.20 -14.70
CA MET A 358 -11.61 -7.21 -15.38
C MET A 358 -11.87 -5.89 -16.08
N ALA A 359 -11.58 -4.78 -15.42
CA ALA A 359 -11.73 -3.45 -16.00
C ALA A 359 -10.81 -3.26 -17.21
N LEU A 360 -9.50 -3.59 -17.08
CA LEU A 360 -8.54 -3.49 -18.18
C LEU A 360 -8.90 -4.41 -19.35
N SER A 361 -9.43 -5.62 -19.08
CA SER A 361 -9.89 -6.51 -20.17
C SER A 361 -11.04 -5.90 -20.95
N HIS A 362 -12.04 -5.37 -20.24
CA HIS A 362 -13.18 -4.72 -20.87
C HIS A 362 -12.78 -3.47 -21.66
N LEU A 363 -11.93 -2.63 -21.08
CA LEU A 363 -11.40 -1.44 -21.74
C LEU A 363 -10.56 -1.79 -22.98
N TYR A 364 -9.79 -2.88 -22.93
CA TYR A 364 -9.00 -3.35 -24.07
C TYR A 364 -9.87 -3.84 -25.23
N GLU A 365 -10.97 -4.53 -24.94
CA GLU A 365 -11.94 -4.99 -25.95
C GLU A 365 -12.64 -3.82 -26.66
N ASN A 366 -12.77 -2.66 -25.99
CA ASN A 366 -13.37 -1.43 -26.51
C ASN A 366 -12.33 -0.36 -26.88
N ALA A 367 -11.06 -0.72 -26.91
CA ALA A 367 -9.95 0.23 -27.03
C ALA A 367 -9.88 0.85 -28.42
N PRO A 368 -9.65 2.16 -28.55
CA PRO A 368 -9.56 2.84 -29.83
C PRO A 368 -8.31 2.46 -30.62
N SER A 369 -7.18 2.16 -29.95
CA SER A 369 -5.92 1.79 -30.60
C SER A 369 -5.06 0.92 -29.68
N PRO A 370 -5.45 -0.36 -29.44
CA PRO A 370 -4.82 -1.21 -28.45
C PRO A 370 -3.43 -1.69 -28.88
N GLN A 371 -2.45 -1.56 -27.98
CA GLN A 371 -1.15 -2.22 -28.07
C GLN A 371 -1.24 -3.64 -27.47
N ALA A 372 -0.39 -4.56 -27.90
CA ALA A 372 -0.36 -5.91 -27.33
C ALA A 372 0.22 -5.90 -25.91
N GLU A 373 1.23 -5.06 -25.68
CA GLU A 373 1.89 -4.87 -24.41
C GLU A 373 2.47 -3.44 -24.30
N ILE A 374 2.72 -3.01 -23.09
CA ILE A 374 3.49 -1.79 -22.80
C ILE A 374 4.56 -2.07 -21.75
N LYS A 375 5.69 -1.39 -21.85
CA LYS A 375 6.69 -1.36 -20.78
C LYS A 375 6.22 -0.41 -19.67
N LEU A 376 6.50 -0.79 -18.44
CA LEU A 376 6.21 0.00 -17.26
C LEU A 376 7.50 0.26 -16.48
N GLU A 377 7.49 1.30 -15.65
CA GLU A 377 8.59 1.59 -14.74
C GLU A 377 8.35 0.96 -13.36
N LYS A 378 9.43 0.75 -12.60
CA LYS A 378 9.33 0.32 -11.20
C LYS A 378 8.79 1.50 -10.35
N PRO A 379 7.91 1.22 -9.37
CA PRO A 379 7.45 -0.07 -8.89
C PRO A 379 6.06 -0.49 -9.44
N ALA A 380 5.95 -0.84 -10.71
CA ALA A 380 4.67 -1.32 -11.25
C ALA A 380 4.34 -2.74 -10.73
N PRO A 381 3.05 -3.04 -10.41
CA PRO A 381 2.62 -4.34 -9.90
C PRO A 381 2.38 -5.38 -10.99
N PHE A 382 2.82 -5.14 -12.21
CA PHE A 382 2.65 -5.99 -13.38
C PHE A 382 3.98 -6.18 -14.09
N GLY A 383 4.23 -7.37 -14.62
CA GLY A 383 5.43 -7.61 -15.40
C GLY A 383 5.78 -9.07 -15.55
N GLU A 384 6.81 -9.28 -16.35
CA GLU A 384 7.40 -10.59 -16.54
C GLU A 384 8.66 -10.80 -15.69
N ILE A 385 9.11 -12.05 -15.69
CA ILE A 385 10.38 -12.46 -15.10
C ILE A 385 11.27 -12.94 -16.23
N LEU A 386 12.48 -12.41 -16.26
CA LEU A 386 13.54 -12.84 -17.16
C LEU A 386 14.45 -13.82 -16.43
N VAL A 387 14.84 -14.89 -17.10
CA VAL A 387 15.73 -15.93 -16.56
C VAL A 387 16.95 -16.08 -17.45
N ASP A 388 18.12 -15.87 -16.87
CA ASP A 388 19.37 -16.29 -17.51
C ASP A 388 19.45 -17.82 -17.48
N LYS A 389 19.18 -18.45 -18.63
CA LYS A 389 19.18 -19.90 -18.79
C LYS A 389 20.57 -20.52 -18.57
N GLN A 390 21.64 -19.74 -18.77
CA GLN A 390 22.99 -20.23 -18.54
C GLN A 390 23.34 -20.27 -17.06
N ALA A 391 22.90 -19.29 -16.28
CA ALA A 391 23.09 -19.26 -14.84
C ALA A 391 22.11 -20.14 -14.08
N CYS A 392 20.84 -20.23 -14.51
CA CYS A 392 19.79 -20.97 -13.81
C CYS A 392 20.10 -22.48 -13.71
N THR A 393 20.09 -23.03 -12.50
CA THR A 393 20.31 -24.47 -12.22
C THR A 393 19.01 -25.23 -11.96
N LEU A 394 17.84 -24.59 -12.10
CA LEU A 394 16.52 -25.15 -11.78
C LEU A 394 16.43 -25.69 -10.34
N CYS A 395 17.02 -24.98 -9.37
CA CYS A 395 16.98 -25.35 -7.95
C CYS A 395 15.61 -25.11 -7.28
N MET A 396 14.66 -24.46 -7.96
CA MET A 396 13.29 -24.15 -7.54
C MET A 396 13.17 -23.28 -6.27
N SER A 397 14.25 -22.62 -5.83
CA SER A 397 14.19 -21.68 -4.71
C SER A 397 13.16 -20.56 -4.98
N CYS A 398 13.14 -19.99 -6.18
CA CYS A 398 12.19 -18.97 -6.61
C CYS A 398 10.73 -19.43 -6.57
N VAL A 399 10.45 -20.69 -6.89
CA VAL A 399 9.10 -21.28 -6.80
C VAL A 399 8.68 -21.38 -5.33
N SER A 400 9.58 -21.85 -4.45
CA SER A 400 9.28 -22.09 -3.04
C SER A 400 8.94 -20.82 -2.25
N VAL A 401 9.38 -19.66 -2.72
CA VAL A 401 9.17 -18.37 -2.06
C VAL A 401 8.14 -17.47 -2.75
N CYS A 402 7.60 -17.87 -3.92
CA CYS A 402 6.62 -17.04 -4.63
C CYS A 402 5.30 -16.96 -3.85
N PRO A 403 4.92 -15.78 -3.29
CA PRO A 403 3.74 -15.67 -2.42
C PRO A 403 2.41 -15.83 -3.18
N VAL A 404 2.42 -15.53 -4.47
CA VAL A 404 1.23 -15.53 -5.32
C VAL A 404 1.17 -16.72 -6.29
N GLY A 405 2.15 -17.64 -6.24
CA GLY A 405 2.18 -18.81 -7.10
C GLY A 405 2.37 -18.51 -8.59
N ALA A 406 2.99 -17.38 -8.93
CA ALA A 406 3.29 -17.02 -10.33
C ALA A 406 4.40 -17.89 -10.93
N LEU A 407 5.34 -18.36 -10.11
CA LEU A 407 6.37 -19.32 -10.49
C LEU A 407 5.98 -20.72 -10.06
N VAL A 408 6.08 -21.68 -10.97
CA VAL A 408 5.66 -23.08 -10.76
C VAL A 408 6.71 -24.01 -11.34
N ASP A 409 6.94 -25.13 -10.70
CA ASP A 409 7.80 -26.20 -11.21
C ASP A 409 7.11 -27.03 -12.33
N GLY A 410 7.88 -27.78 -13.05
CA GLY A 410 7.36 -28.82 -13.93
C GLY A 410 6.92 -30.06 -13.17
N VAL A 411 5.86 -30.73 -13.63
CA VAL A 411 5.36 -31.96 -12.99
C VAL A 411 6.26 -33.15 -13.33
N ASP A 412 6.53 -33.34 -14.63
CA ASP A 412 7.24 -34.50 -15.14
C ASP A 412 8.66 -34.21 -15.63
N LYS A 413 9.01 -32.94 -15.72
CA LYS A 413 10.30 -32.47 -16.24
C LYS A 413 10.86 -31.33 -15.38
N PRO A 414 12.20 -31.21 -15.33
CA PRO A 414 12.84 -30.05 -14.71
C PRO A 414 12.54 -28.77 -15.51
N GLN A 415 11.50 -28.07 -15.15
CA GLN A 415 11.02 -26.86 -15.82
C GLN A 415 10.70 -25.79 -14.79
N LEU A 416 11.13 -24.57 -15.03
CA LEU A 416 10.64 -23.37 -14.38
C LEU A 416 9.58 -22.76 -15.27
N ASN A 417 8.36 -22.69 -14.77
CA ASN A 417 7.21 -22.15 -15.46
C ASN A 417 6.74 -20.84 -14.80
N PHE A 418 6.07 -19.98 -15.55
CA PHE A 418 5.59 -18.68 -15.11
C PHE A 418 4.19 -18.38 -15.63
N ILE A 419 3.36 -17.80 -14.75
CA ILE A 419 2.03 -17.28 -15.04
C ILE A 419 2.06 -15.78 -14.77
N GLU A 420 2.15 -14.98 -15.82
CA GLU A 420 2.37 -13.52 -15.71
C GLU A 420 1.20 -12.81 -15.02
N ASP A 421 -0.03 -13.25 -15.24
CA ASP A 421 -1.23 -12.69 -14.62
C ASP A 421 -1.19 -12.69 -13.08
N LEU A 422 -0.48 -13.63 -12.47
CA LEU A 422 -0.36 -13.74 -11.03
C LEU A 422 0.80 -12.90 -10.46
N CYS A 423 1.79 -12.55 -11.26
CA CYS A 423 3.00 -11.86 -10.78
C CYS A 423 2.69 -10.44 -10.30
N VAL A 424 3.17 -10.10 -9.12
CA VAL A 424 3.03 -8.77 -8.48
C VAL A 424 4.35 -8.00 -8.43
N GLN A 425 5.38 -8.45 -9.13
CA GLN A 425 6.70 -7.81 -9.21
C GLN A 425 7.35 -7.49 -7.86
N CYS A 426 7.15 -8.35 -6.86
CA CYS A 426 7.61 -8.12 -5.48
C CYS A 426 9.12 -8.32 -5.25
N GLY A 427 9.85 -8.94 -6.19
CA GLY A 427 11.30 -9.11 -6.10
C GLY A 427 11.78 -10.32 -5.27
N ILE A 428 10.96 -10.99 -4.47
CA ILE A 428 11.40 -12.11 -3.61
C ILE A 428 12.17 -13.19 -4.41
N CYS A 429 11.69 -13.55 -5.60
CA CYS A 429 12.33 -14.57 -6.43
C CYS A 429 13.70 -14.15 -6.97
N GLU A 430 13.91 -12.85 -7.22
CA GLU A 430 15.19 -12.26 -7.61
C GLU A 430 16.19 -12.37 -6.46
N THR A 431 15.78 -11.93 -5.25
CA THR A 431 16.60 -12.01 -4.02
C THR A 431 16.89 -13.46 -3.61
N ALA A 432 15.92 -14.38 -3.78
CA ALA A 432 16.06 -15.78 -3.40
C ALA A 432 16.92 -16.62 -4.35
N CYS A 433 17.29 -16.09 -5.51
CA CYS A 433 18.02 -16.85 -6.51
C CYS A 433 19.51 -16.94 -6.14
N PRO A 434 20.04 -18.13 -5.78
CA PRO A 434 21.45 -18.27 -5.38
C PRO A 434 22.43 -18.08 -6.55
N GLU A 435 21.92 -18.16 -7.79
CA GLU A 435 22.73 -18.02 -9.00
C GLU A 435 22.53 -16.62 -9.67
N ASN A 436 21.76 -15.71 -9.06
CA ASN A 436 21.39 -14.39 -9.60
C ASN A 436 20.84 -14.47 -11.05
N ALA A 437 20.11 -15.55 -11.34
CA ALA A 437 19.62 -15.84 -12.68
C ALA A 437 18.27 -15.21 -13.01
N ILE A 438 17.67 -14.48 -12.07
CA ILE A 438 16.33 -13.89 -12.21
C ILE A 438 16.41 -12.38 -12.14
N SER A 439 15.69 -11.71 -13.05
CA SER A 439 15.45 -10.27 -13.01
C SER A 439 14.00 -9.94 -13.31
N LEU A 440 13.52 -8.83 -12.75
CA LEU A 440 12.18 -8.30 -12.97
C LEU A 440 12.15 -7.42 -14.21
N ALA A 441 11.10 -7.54 -15.03
CA ALA A 441 10.84 -6.69 -16.18
C ALA A 441 9.40 -6.17 -16.13
N PRO A 442 9.16 -4.99 -15.54
CA PRO A 442 7.83 -4.40 -15.46
C PRO A 442 7.24 -4.14 -16.84
N ARG A 443 6.05 -4.65 -17.07
CA ARG A 443 5.24 -4.44 -18.28
C ARG A 443 3.78 -4.79 -18.01
N TYR A 444 2.89 -4.40 -18.88
CA TYR A 444 1.52 -4.92 -18.90
C TYR A 444 1.23 -5.61 -20.23
N LEU A 445 0.84 -6.89 -20.15
CA LEU A 445 0.44 -7.71 -21.30
C LEU A 445 -1.09 -7.72 -21.37
N TYR A 446 -1.65 -6.99 -22.36
CA TYR A 446 -3.11 -6.85 -22.51
C TYR A 446 -3.77 -8.14 -23.00
N GLN A 447 -3.06 -8.96 -23.74
CA GLN A 447 -3.58 -10.24 -24.23
C GLN A 447 -3.75 -11.23 -23.07
N ARG A 448 -4.94 -11.24 -22.48
CA ARG A 448 -5.25 -11.98 -21.24
C ARG A 448 -4.99 -13.47 -21.32
N ASP A 449 -5.30 -14.10 -22.47
CA ASP A 449 -5.07 -15.52 -22.67
C ASP A 449 -3.59 -15.87 -22.59
N GLN A 450 -2.72 -15.02 -23.13
CA GLN A 450 -1.27 -15.19 -23.02
C GLN A 450 -0.77 -14.95 -21.58
N ALA A 451 -1.27 -13.92 -20.90
CA ALA A 451 -0.88 -13.61 -19.54
C ALA A 451 -1.25 -14.74 -18.54
N ARG A 452 -2.37 -15.43 -18.78
CA ARG A 452 -2.87 -16.56 -17.97
C ARG A 452 -2.23 -17.89 -18.31
N GLN A 453 -1.66 -18.02 -19.50
CA GLN A 453 -0.99 -19.25 -19.89
C GLN A 453 0.28 -19.46 -19.08
N LYS A 454 0.46 -20.71 -18.64
CA LYS A 454 1.71 -21.16 -18.07
C LYS A 454 2.76 -21.27 -19.17
N ARG A 455 3.78 -20.41 -19.16
CA ARG A 455 4.89 -20.45 -20.13
C ARG A 455 6.16 -20.98 -19.48
N ILE A 456 6.95 -21.71 -20.26
CA ILE A 456 8.24 -22.25 -19.82
C ILE A 456 9.28 -21.13 -19.89
N LEU A 457 9.88 -20.76 -18.74
CA LEU A 457 11.02 -19.84 -18.68
C LEU A 457 12.34 -20.57 -18.93
N HIS A 458 12.49 -21.76 -18.32
CA HIS A 458 13.66 -22.59 -18.48
C HIS A 458 13.32 -24.07 -18.33
N GLU A 459 13.97 -24.92 -19.15
CA GLU A 459 13.86 -26.38 -19.11
C GLU A 459 15.24 -27.00 -19.31
N GLU A 460 15.54 -28.07 -18.59
CA GLU A 460 16.79 -28.81 -18.69
C GLU A 460 16.55 -30.31 -18.87
N ALA A 461 17.56 -30.99 -19.40
CA ALA A 461 17.55 -32.44 -19.49
C ALA A 461 17.57 -33.10 -18.10
N ILE A 462 16.84 -34.20 -17.99
CA ILE A 462 16.80 -35.00 -16.76
C ILE A 462 18.11 -35.78 -16.62
N PHE A 463 18.73 -35.68 -15.43
CA PHE A 463 19.84 -36.57 -15.04
C PHE A 463 19.32 -37.84 -14.37
N HIS A 464 19.79 -38.97 -14.84
CA HIS A 464 19.42 -40.27 -14.29
C HIS A 464 20.48 -40.80 -13.34
N CYS A 465 20.06 -41.38 -12.24
CA CYS A 465 20.95 -42.04 -11.29
C CYS A 465 21.84 -43.07 -11.96
N ILE A 466 23.17 -42.96 -11.79
CA ILE A 466 24.13 -43.89 -12.38
C ILE A 466 24.02 -45.34 -11.84
N SER A 467 23.31 -45.56 -10.72
CA SER A 467 23.14 -46.87 -10.08
C SER A 467 21.79 -47.52 -10.43
N CYS A 468 20.68 -46.79 -10.51
CA CYS A 468 19.34 -47.38 -10.70
C CYS A 468 18.55 -46.74 -11.84
N ALA A 469 19.13 -45.82 -12.59
CA ALA A 469 18.53 -45.11 -13.68
C ALA A 469 17.26 -44.27 -13.33
N LYS A 470 16.92 -44.10 -12.05
CA LYS A 470 15.80 -43.25 -11.60
C LYS A 470 16.12 -41.77 -11.92
N PRO A 471 15.22 -41.02 -12.51
CA PRO A 471 15.39 -39.56 -12.66
C PRO A 471 15.38 -38.89 -11.28
N PHE A 472 16.31 -37.92 -11.01
CA PHE A 472 16.36 -37.29 -9.68
C PHE A 472 16.92 -35.86 -9.65
N ALA A 473 17.57 -35.40 -10.70
CA ALA A 473 18.18 -34.06 -10.78
C ALA A 473 18.21 -33.56 -12.24
N THR A 474 18.73 -32.34 -12.46
CA THR A 474 19.07 -31.87 -13.79
C THR A 474 20.53 -32.18 -14.13
N GLN A 475 20.83 -32.34 -15.42
CA GLN A 475 22.21 -32.55 -15.90
C GLN A 475 23.12 -31.43 -15.42
N LYS A 476 22.69 -30.18 -15.59
CA LYS A 476 23.44 -28.97 -15.21
C LYS A 476 23.68 -28.88 -13.70
N MET A 477 22.70 -29.24 -12.86
CA MET A 477 22.87 -29.25 -11.40
C MET A 477 23.97 -30.24 -10.99
N ILE A 478 23.96 -31.46 -11.55
CA ILE A 478 24.97 -32.45 -11.28
C ILE A 478 26.35 -32.01 -11.75
N ASP A 479 26.43 -31.44 -12.96
CA ASP A 479 27.69 -30.93 -13.52
C ASP A 479 28.26 -29.78 -12.67
N THR A 480 27.40 -28.84 -12.25
CA THR A 480 27.77 -27.69 -11.40
C THR A 480 28.28 -28.14 -10.02
N ILE A 481 27.55 -29.03 -9.35
CA ILE A 481 27.93 -29.56 -8.03
C ILE A 481 29.24 -30.34 -8.15
N THR A 482 29.35 -31.20 -9.17
CA THR A 482 30.56 -32.01 -9.40
C THR A 482 31.78 -31.11 -9.67
N ALA A 483 31.61 -30.07 -10.50
CA ALA A 483 32.68 -29.10 -10.80
C ALA A 483 33.14 -28.31 -9.56
N LYS A 484 32.19 -27.87 -8.71
CA LYS A 484 32.50 -27.14 -7.46
C LYS A 484 33.19 -28.03 -6.40
N LEU A 485 32.90 -29.33 -6.37
CA LEU A 485 33.39 -30.23 -5.32
C LEU A 485 34.57 -31.12 -5.75
N LYS A 486 34.92 -31.21 -7.04
CA LYS A 486 35.99 -32.07 -7.55
C LYS A 486 37.36 -31.85 -6.88
N ASP A 487 37.65 -30.60 -6.52
CA ASP A 487 38.94 -30.21 -5.90
C ASP A 487 38.87 -30.20 -4.37
N HIS A 488 37.71 -30.56 -3.77
CA HIS A 488 37.54 -30.61 -2.32
C HIS A 488 37.98 -31.96 -1.78
N HIS A 489 38.84 -32.00 -0.75
CA HIS A 489 39.47 -33.19 -0.23
C HIS A 489 38.50 -34.31 0.20
N MET A 490 37.27 -34.00 0.60
CA MET A 490 36.24 -34.95 1.01
C MET A 490 35.47 -35.59 -0.17
N PHE A 491 35.56 -35.02 -1.38
CA PHE A 491 34.78 -35.46 -2.55
C PHE A 491 35.68 -36.04 -3.65
N GLN A 492 36.67 -36.86 -3.28
CA GLN A 492 37.55 -37.52 -4.24
C GLN A 492 37.10 -38.95 -4.52
N GLY A 493 37.34 -39.44 -5.76
CA GLY A 493 37.06 -40.82 -6.17
C GLY A 493 35.59 -41.20 -6.02
N ALA A 494 35.31 -42.27 -5.23
CA ALA A 494 33.97 -42.80 -5.04
C ALA A 494 32.98 -41.79 -4.41
N ALA A 495 33.45 -40.82 -3.62
CA ALA A 495 32.58 -39.81 -3.03
C ALA A 495 32.03 -38.82 -4.09
N LEU A 496 32.81 -38.50 -5.12
CA LEU A 496 32.36 -37.69 -6.24
C LEU A 496 31.32 -38.40 -7.10
N GLU A 497 31.52 -39.73 -7.34
CA GLU A 497 30.53 -40.54 -8.08
C GLU A 497 29.20 -40.70 -7.32
N GLN A 498 29.22 -40.68 -5.98
CA GLN A 498 27.99 -40.72 -5.17
C GLN A 498 27.11 -39.48 -5.37
N LEU A 499 27.66 -38.33 -5.78
CA LEU A 499 26.88 -37.13 -6.15
C LEU A 499 25.96 -37.39 -7.35
N LYS A 500 26.33 -38.32 -8.23
CA LYS A 500 25.56 -38.73 -9.42
C LYS A 500 24.51 -39.83 -9.10
N MET A 501 24.31 -40.18 -7.84
CA MET A 501 23.32 -41.18 -7.39
C MET A 501 22.12 -40.49 -6.75
N CYS A 502 20.92 -41.06 -6.96
CA CYS A 502 19.73 -40.62 -6.21
C CYS A 502 19.88 -40.91 -4.71
N GLU A 503 19.04 -40.27 -3.90
CA GLU A 503 19.07 -40.37 -2.43
C GLU A 503 19.14 -41.85 -1.96
N ASP A 504 18.21 -42.70 -2.46
CA ASP A 504 18.14 -44.10 -2.07
C ASP A 504 19.44 -44.87 -2.38
N CYS A 505 20.03 -44.62 -3.54
CA CYS A 505 21.26 -45.29 -3.96
C CYS A 505 22.49 -44.78 -3.20
N ARG A 506 22.51 -43.48 -2.86
CA ARG A 506 23.56 -42.85 -2.08
C ARG A 506 23.60 -43.43 -0.68
N VAL A 507 22.46 -43.54 -0.01
CA VAL A 507 22.34 -44.18 1.30
C VAL A 507 22.81 -45.64 1.25
N LYS A 508 22.35 -46.44 0.27
CA LYS A 508 22.78 -47.82 0.09
C LYS A 508 24.29 -47.95 -0.14
N ALA A 509 24.89 -47.02 -0.87
CA ALA A 509 26.33 -47.00 -1.13
C ALA A 509 27.16 -46.65 0.11
N MET A 510 26.64 -45.85 1.03
CA MET A 510 27.27 -45.53 2.32
C MET A 510 27.34 -46.77 3.24
N PHE A 511 26.27 -47.55 3.30
CA PHE A 511 26.20 -48.76 4.13
C PHE A 511 26.89 -50.01 3.52
N LYS A 512 27.22 -50.00 2.21
CA LYS A 512 27.98 -51.08 1.57
C LYS A 512 29.50 -51.01 1.79
N LYS A 513 30.01 -49.96 2.40
CA LYS A 513 31.44 -49.76 2.73
C LYS A 513 31.80 -50.18 4.16
N GLY A 514 30.91 -50.95 4.89
CA GLY A 514 31.16 -51.60 6.14
C GLY A 514 31.51 -53.05 5.96
#